data_d6667c2a5647e16d88b28b45eb8447d7
#
_entry.id   d6667c2a5647e16d88b28b45eb8447d7
#
_cell.length_a   1.000
_cell.length_b   1.000
_cell.length_c   1.000
_cell.angle_alpha   90.00
_cell.angle_beta   90.00
_cell.angle_gamma   90.00
#
_symmetry.space_group_name_H-M   'P 1'
#
loop_
_entity.id
_entity.type
_entity.pdbx_description
1 polymer ?
#
loop_
_entity_poly.entity_id
_entity_poly.type
_entity_poly.pdbx_seq_one_letter_code
_entity_poly.pdbx_strand_id
1 'polypeptide(L)'
;MTDLPALKDTVIPSTLEREHPADVLRWAAGQFGTDGLVVTASFEDAVLVHVAATAVPGIEVVLLDTQYLFAETKWFADELTKRLDLNLRVEHPEVQPDNLWQTDTTACCDVRKVQPLARAIAGKRAWVTGVRRVDGPTRANAPVASYDIGRGLVKINPLATFTDDDMALYERLHDLPRNPLSERGYPSIGCWPCTRPVAPGEDKRAGRWAGSDKTECGLHL
;
A
#
# COMPACT_ATOMS: atom_id res chain seq x y z
N MET A 1 17.65 -28.97 5.95
CA MET A 1 16.60 -27.93 6.02
C MET A 1 16.89 -27.18 7.31
N THR A 2 17.47 -25.98 7.23
CA THR A 2 17.64 -25.10 8.40
C THR A 2 16.25 -24.65 8.82
N ASP A 3 15.85 -25.01 10.04
CA ASP A 3 14.63 -24.45 10.65
C ASP A 3 14.71 -22.92 10.63
N LEU A 4 13.90 -22.30 9.79
CA LEU A 4 13.80 -20.85 9.79
C LEU A 4 13.14 -20.44 11.12
N PRO A 5 13.68 -19.44 11.84
CA PRO A 5 13.09 -18.97 13.08
C PRO A 5 11.63 -18.57 12.83
N ALA A 6 10.77 -18.79 13.85
CA ALA A 6 9.39 -18.38 13.75
C ALA A 6 9.34 -16.85 13.49
N LEU A 7 8.45 -16.39 12.61
CA LEU A 7 8.41 -14.98 12.20
C LEU A 7 8.22 -14.01 13.38
N LYS A 8 7.52 -14.46 14.43
CA LYS A 8 7.35 -13.71 15.69
C LYS A 8 8.68 -13.43 16.43
N ASP A 9 9.69 -14.26 16.19
CA ASP A 9 11.00 -14.15 16.84
C ASP A 9 12.02 -13.38 15.96
N THR A 10 11.56 -12.80 14.85
CA THR A 10 12.39 -11.95 13.99
C THR A 10 12.86 -10.72 14.77
N VAL A 11 14.19 -10.58 14.86
CA VAL A 11 14.78 -9.38 15.45
C VAL A 11 14.67 -8.24 14.46
N ILE A 12 13.82 -7.25 14.77
CA ILE A 12 13.64 -6.04 13.98
C ILE A 12 14.57 -4.96 14.56
N PRO A 13 15.59 -4.51 13.81
CA PRO A 13 16.49 -3.47 14.30
C PRO A 13 15.76 -2.15 14.51
N SER A 14 15.93 -1.53 15.65
CA SER A 14 15.35 -0.19 15.92
C SER A 14 15.95 0.90 15.01
N THR A 15 17.10 0.66 14.41
CA THR A 15 17.74 1.56 13.44
C THR A 15 16.91 1.73 12.17
N LEU A 16 16.05 0.76 11.81
CA LEU A 16 15.18 0.84 10.63
C LEU A 16 14.30 2.10 10.63
N GLU A 17 13.97 2.63 11.80
CA GLU A 17 13.20 3.87 11.94
C GLU A 17 13.89 5.12 11.34
N ARG A 18 15.18 5.03 11.06
CA ARG A 18 16.01 6.13 10.51
C ARG A 18 16.63 5.78 9.17
N GLU A 19 16.41 4.57 8.68
CA GLU A 19 16.98 4.11 7.41
C GLU A 19 16.19 4.65 6.22
N HIS A 20 16.88 4.76 5.09
CA HIS A 20 16.22 5.07 3.83
C HIS A 20 15.27 3.91 3.42
N PRO A 21 14.11 4.18 2.83
CA PRO A 21 13.14 3.15 2.43
C PRO A 21 13.73 1.98 1.63
N ALA A 22 14.68 2.25 0.76
CA ALA A 22 15.38 1.21 0.00
C ALA A 22 16.21 0.27 0.90
N ASP A 23 16.83 0.79 1.97
CA ASP A 23 17.63 -0.02 2.89
C ASP A 23 16.74 -0.86 3.80
N VAL A 24 15.58 -0.34 4.20
CA VAL A 24 14.53 -1.11 4.88
C VAL A 24 14.11 -2.32 4.02
N LEU A 25 13.89 -2.12 2.72
CA LEU A 25 13.49 -3.21 1.83
C LEU A 25 14.63 -4.19 1.56
N ARG A 26 15.88 -3.72 1.44
CA ARG A 26 17.05 -4.62 1.33
C ARG A 26 17.23 -5.47 2.58
N TRP A 27 17.06 -4.88 3.78
CA TRP A 27 17.04 -5.62 5.02
C TRP A 27 15.95 -6.70 4.99
N ALA A 28 14.73 -6.35 4.59
CA ALA A 28 13.61 -7.29 4.51
C ALA A 28 13.92 -8.44 3.54
N ALA A 29 14.48 -8.16 2.37
CA ALA A 29 14.86 -9.18 1.40
C ALA A 29 15.96 -10.10 1.93
N GLY A 30 16.91 -9.56 2.70
CA GLY A 30 17.93 -10.34 3.39
C GLY A 30 17.39 -11.27 4.47
N GLN A 31 16.30 -10.86 5.17
CA GLN A 31 15.68 -11.66 6.24
C GLN A 31 14.70 -12.72 5.71
N PHE A 32 13.94 -12.39 4.67
CA PHE A 32 12.79 -13.20 4.27
C PHE A 32 12.94 -13.82 2.86
N GLY A 33 13.95 -13.40 2.10
CA GLY A 33 14.07 -13.70 0.67
C GLY A 33 13.08 -12.89 -0.17
N THR A 34 13.40 -12.68 -1.45
CA THR A 34 12.50 -11.94 -2.36
C THR A 34 11.14 -12.62 -2.48
N ASP A 35 11.07 -13.94 -2.60
CA ASP A 35 9.83 -14.71 -2.70
C ASP A 35 8.99 -14.67 -1.42
N GLY A 36 9.63 -14.45 -0.27
CA GLY A 36 8.96 -14.28 1.02
C GLY A 36 8.31 -12.92 1.21
N LEU A 37 8.58 -11.97 0.31
CA LEU A 37 8.01 -10.61 0.36
C LEU A 37 6.81 -10.48 -0.60
N VAL A 38 5.91 -9.57 -0.26
CA VAL A 38 4.89 -9.04 -1.16
C VAL A 38 4.64 -7.58 -0.84
N VAL A 39 4.54 -6.76 -1.88
CA VAL A 39 4.17 -5.34 -1.78
C VAL A 39 2.71 -5.20 -2.18
N THR A 40 1.88 -4.56 -1.37
CA THR A 40 0.55 -4.13 -1.86
C THR A 40 0.58 -2.64 -2.14
N ALA A 41 0.22 -2.27 -3.36
CA ALA A 41 0.20 -0.89 -3.82
C ALA A 41 -1.19 -0.47 -4.29
N SER A 42 -1.60 0.73 -3.90
CA SER A 42 -2.85 1.34 -4.37
C SER A 42 -2.68 2.09 -5.69
N PHE A 43 -1.44 2.31 -6.12
CA PHE A 43 -1.10 3.13 -7.28
C PHE A 43 -1.71 4.54 -7.21
N GLU A 44 -1.81 5.09 -6.01
CA GLU A 44 -2.10 6.49 -5.76
C GLU A 44 -0.93 7.36 -6.22
N ASP A 45 0.29 6.89 -5.94
CA ASP A 45 1.58 7.43 -6.38
C ASP A 45 2.52 6.31 -6.85
N ALA A 46 3.70 6.68 -7.35
CA ALA A 46 4.70 5.75 -7.86
C ALA A 46 5.81 5.40 -6.86
N VAL A 47 5.88 6.10 -5.71
CA VAL A 47 7.07 6.06 -4.84
C VAL A 47 7.31 4.68 -4.27
N LEU A 48 6.30 4.06 -3.67
CA LEU A 48 6.45 2.74 -3.05
C LEU A 48 6.93 1.69 -4.05
N VAL A 49 6.29 1.62 -5.22
CA VAL A 49 6.62 0.60 -6.23
C VAL A 49 7.98 0.84 -6.88
N HIS A 50 8.36 2.11 -7.04
CA HIS A 50 9.70 2.46 -7.53
C HIS A 50 10.79 2.08 -6.53
N VAL A 51 10.63 2.43 -5.24
CA VAL A 51 11.56 2.01 -4.19
C VAL A 51 11.68 0.49 -4.14
N ALA A 52 10.54 -0.22 -4.21
CA ALA A 52 10.50 -1.67 -4.13
C ALA A 52 11.21 -2.33 -5.32
N ALA A 53 10.88 -1.93 -6.54
CA ALA A 53 11.49 -2.49 -7.76
C ALA A 53 13.00 -2.22 -7.84
N THR A 54 13.42 -1.02 -7.38
CA THR A 54 14.83 -0.62 -7.41
C THR A 54 15.65 -1.31 -6.31
N ALA A 55 15.10 -1.41 -5.10
CA ALA A 55 15.82 -1.99 -3.95
C ALA A 55 15.86 -3.52 -3.99
N VAL A 56 14.79 -4.15 -4.50
CA VAL A 56 14.60 -5.60 -4.53
C VAL A 56 14.03 -5.99 -5.91
N PRO A 57 14.87 -6.07 -6.94
CA PRO A 57 14.42 -6.46 -8.29
C PRO A 57 13.65 -7.78 -8.29
N GLY A 58 12.52 -7.81 -9.00
CA GLY A 58 11.64 -8.98 -9.07
C GLY A 58 10.70 -9.18 -7.88
N ILE A 59 10.71 -8.29 -6.88
CA ILE A 59 9.74 -8.34 -5.77
C ILE A 59 8.30 -8.36 -6.30
N GLU A 60 7.47 -9.22 -5.72
CA GLU A 60 6.06 -9.29 -6.11
C GLU A 60 5.31 -8.03 -5.65
N VAL A 61 4.65 -7.38 -6.58
CA VAL A 61 3.75 -6.25 -6.32
C VAL A 61 2.31 -6.70 -6.59
N VAL A 62 1.40 -6.40 -5.68
CA VAL A 62 -0.03 -6.74 -5.81
C VAL A 62 -0.88 -5.49 -5.84
N LEU A 63 -1.68 -5.36 -6.90
CA LEU A 63 -2.80 -4.45 -6.96
C LEU A 63 -4.09 -5.19 -6.55
N LEU A 64 -4.77 -4.69 -5.52
CA LEU A 64 -6.11 -5.18 -5.16
C LEU A 64 -7.14 -4.46 -6.04
N ASP A 65 -7.51 -5.07 -7.18
CA ASP A 65 -8.59 -4.52 -8.03
C ASP A 65 -9.94 -4.79 -7.41
N THR A 66 -10.47 -3.82 -6.72
CA THR A 66 -11.77 -3.89 -6.04
C THR A 66 -12.96 -3.95 -6.99
N GLN A 67 -12.75 -3.93 -8.31
CA GLN A 67 -13.75 -3.71 -9.39
C GLN A 67 -14.31 -2.28 -9.41
N TYR A 68 -13.90 -1.42 -8.45
CA TYR A 68 -14.31 -0.02 -8.33
C TYR A 68 -13.12 0.94 -8.31
N LEU A 69 -11.97 0.52 -8.83
CA LEU A 69 -10.86 1.45 -9.04
C LEU A 69 -11.20 2.42 -10.18
N PHE A 70 -10.69 3.65 -10.09
CA PHE A 70 -10.73 4.58 -11.22
C PHE A 70 -10.00 4.00 -12.43
N ALA A 71 -10.46 4.31 -13.63
CA ALA A 71 -9.78 3.92 -14.86
C ALA A 71 -8.34 4.49 -14.91
N GLU A 72 -8.17 5.73 -14.43
CA GLU A 72 -6.87 6.39 -14.31
C GLU A 72 -5.90 5.61 -13.41
N THR A 73 -6.37 5.05 -12.30
CA THR A 73 -5.53 4.21 -11.41
C THR A 73 -5.10 2.94 -12.10
N LYS A 74 -5.98 2.28 -12.84
CA LYS A 74 -5.64 1.07 -13.60
C LYS A 74 -4.63 1.39 -14.71
N TRP A 75 -4.88 2.45 -15.48
CA TRP A 75 -3.96 2.93 -16.50
C TRP A 75 -2.58 3.25 -15.89
N PHE A 76 -2.54 3.94 -14.75
CA PHE A 76 -1.30 4.30 -14.08
C PHE A 76 -0.52 3.07 -13.57
N ALA A 77 -1.22 2.05 -13.08
CA ALA A 77 -0.60 0.78 -12.71
C ALA A 77 0.03 0.08 -13.92
N ASP A 78 -0.64 0.07 -15.07
CA ASP A 78 -0.14 -0.49 -16.32
C ASP A 78 1.10 0.26 -16.83
N GLU A 79 1.09 1.60 -16.76
CA GLU A 79 2.22 2.44 -17.14
C GLU A 79 3.44 2.21 -16.24
N LEU A 80 3.25 2.17 -14.92
CA LEU A 80 4.33 1.89 -13.99
C LEU A 80 4.86 0.47 -14.14
N THR A 81 4.01 -0.49 -14.43
CA THR A 81 4.43 -1.88 -14.68
C THR A 81 5.40 -1.96 -15.86
N LYS A 82 5.08 -1.29 -16.95
CA LYS A 82 5.96 -1.24 -18.14
C LYS A 82 7.25 -0.47 -17.87
N ARG A 83 7.14 0.70 -17.21
CA ARG A 83 8.29 1.60 -16.97
C ARG A 83 9.30 1.01 -16.00
N LEU A 84 8.83 0.29 -14.97
CA LEU A 84 9.65 -0.22 -13.87
C LEU A 84 9.88 -1.74 -13.93
N ASP A 85 9.39 -2.41 -14.98
CA ASP A 85 9.41 -3.88 -15.12
C ASP A 85 8.89 -4.59 -13.85
N LEU A 86 7.69 -4.17 -13.38
CA LEU A 86 7.13 -4.70 -12.14
C LEU A 86 6.67 -6.14 -12.31
N ASN A 87 7.01 -6.98 -11.35
CA ASN A 87 6.38 -8.29 -11.17
C ASN A 87 4.98 -8.08 -10.54
N LEU A 88 4.05 -7.54 -11.36
CA LEU A 88 2.71 -7.17 -10.92
C LEU A 88 1.74 -8.35 -11.02
N ARG A 89 1.06 -8.63 -9.89
CA ARG A 89 -0.13 -9.49 -9.84
C ARG A 89 -1.35 -8.64 -9.46
N VAL A 90 -2.44 -8.86 -10.19
CA VAL A 90 -3.73 -8.23 -9.87
C VAL A 90 -4.59 -9.25 -9.12
N GLU A 91 -5.02 -8.88 -7.92
CA GLU A 91 -5.88 -9.72 -7.07
C GLU A 91 -7.31 -9.17 -7.13
N HIS A 92 -8.27 -10.04 -7.42
CA HIS A 92 -9.68 -9.68 -7.56
C HIS A 92 -10.52 -10.24 -6.41
N PRO A 93 -11.63 -9.58 -6.04
CA PRO A 93 -12.62 -10.18 -5.14
C PRO A 93 -13.32 -11.36 -5.81
N GLU A 94 -13.75 -12.34 -5.01
CA GLU A 94 -14.50 -13.52 -5.48
C GLU A 94 -16.00 -13.26 -5.61
N VAL A 95 -16.41 -12.01 -5.67
CA VAL A 95 -17.80 -11.57 -5.80
C VAL A 95 -17.97 -10.72 -7.06
N GLN A 96 -19.15 -10.77 -7.64
CA GLN A 96 -19.48 -9.89 -8.76
C GLN A 96 -19.68 -8.44 -8.29
N PRO A 97 -19.53 -7.44 -9.19
CA PRO A 97 -19.89 -6.06 -8.88
C PRO A 97 -21.35 -5.96 -8.42
N ASP A 98 -21.58 -5.18 -7.37
CA ASP A 98 -22.88 -4.98 -6.73
C ASP A 98 -23.01 -3.55 -6.17
N ASN A 99 -24.07 -3.28 -5.42
CA ASN A 99 -24.29 -1.98 -4.78
C ASN A 99 -23.97 -1.98 -3.27
N LEU A 100 -23.19 -2.95 -2.77
CA LEU A 100 -22.86 -3.09 -1.35
C LEU A 100 -22.17 -1.83 -0.79
N TRP A 101 -21.39 -1.14 -1.63
CA TRP A 101 -20.75 0.14 -1.24
C TRP A 101 -21.76 1.25 -0.86
N GLN A 102 -23.02 1.18 -1.32
CA GLN A 102 -24.07 2.13 -0.95
C GLN A 102 -24.74 1.78 0.38
N THR A 103 -24.88 0.50 0.68
CA THR A 103 -25.65 0.00 1.82
C THR A 103 -24.77 -0.35 3.02
N ASP A 104 -23.59 -0.92 2.78
CA ASP A 104 -22.62 -1.28 3.81
C ASP A 104 -21.19 -1.18 3.27
N THR A 105 -20.59 0.01 3.44
CA THR A 105 -19.21 0.26 3.00
C THR A 105 -18.18 -0.59 3.75
N THR A 106 -18.50 -1.09 4.95
CA THR A 106 -17.59 -1.94 5.73
C THR A 106 -17.57 -3.33 5.16
N ALA A 107 -18.73 -3.94 4.94
CA ALA A 107 -18.83 -5.24 4.26
C ALA A 107 -18.25 -5.17 2.83
N CYS A 108 -18.50 -4.09 2.10
CA CYS A 108 -17.90 -3.88 0.79
C CYS A 108 -16.37 -3.88 0.83
N CYS A 109 -15.76 -3.17 1.79
CA CYS A 109 -14.31 -3.18 1.98
C CYS A 109 -13.79 -4.55 2.40
N ASP A 110 -14.53 -5.28 3.23
CA ASP A 110 -14.13 -6.63 3.64
C ASP A 110 -14.02 -7.56 2.42
N VAL A 111 -15.10 -7.73 1.67
CA VAL A 111 -15.12 -8.69 0.55
C VAL A 111 -14.22 -8.27 -0.63
N ARG A 112 -13.95 -6.95 -0.79
CA ARG A 112 -13.22 -6.44 -1.95
C ARG A 112 -11.79 -5.99 -1.67
N LYS A 113 -11.37 -5.95 -0.40
CA LYS A 113 -10.01 -5.56 -0.01
C LYS A 113 -9.43 -6.51 1.02
N VAL A 114 -10.12 -6.74 2.15
CA VAL A 114 -9.55 -7.51 3.26
C VAL A 114 -9.37 -8.97 2.87
N GLN A 115 -10.40 -9.60 2.30
CA GLN A 115 -10.33 -10.99 1.84
C GLN A 115 -9.32 -11.16 0.68
N PRO A 116 -9.32 -10.32 -0.38
CA PRO A 116 -8.27 -10.36 -1.40
C PRO A 116 -6.86 -10.14 -0.82
N LEU A 117 -6.69 -9.21 0.14
CA LEU A 117 -5.40 -9.05 0.81
C LEU A 117 -4.95 -10.33 1.52
N ALA A 118 -5.87 -10.99 2.24
CA ALA A 118 -5.54 -12.23 2.94
C ALA A 118 -5.01 -13.31 1.97
N ARG A 119 -5.60 -13.42 0.77
CA ARG A 119 -5.09 -14.30 -0.28
C ARG A 119 -3.75 -13.83 -0.83
N ALA A 120 -3.60 -12.52 -1.06
CA ALA A 120 -2.38 -11.95 -1.61
C ALA A 120 -1.15 -12.21 -0.73
N ILE A 121 -1.32 -12.17 0.60
CA ILE A 121 -0.23 -12.38 1.57
C ILE A 121 -0.10 -13.83 2.05
N ALA A 122 -0.98 -14.73 1.61
CA ALA A 122 -0.94 -16.13 2.03
C ALA A 122 0.41 -16.78 1.67
N GLY A 123 1.05 -17.42 2.65
CA GLY A 123 2.37 -18.05 2.47
C GLY A 123 3.55 -17.09 2.42
N LYS A 124 3.32 -15.79 2.50
CA LYS A 124 4.39 -14.78 2.59
C LYS A 124 4.91 -14.64 4.02
N ARG A 125 6.15 -14.21 4.14
CA ARG A 125 6.83 -13.97 5.42
C ARG A 125 6.75 -12.51 5.86
N ALA A 126 6.70 -11.61 4.88
CA ALA A 126 6.52 -10.17 5.14
C ALA A 126 5.64 -9.50 4.10
N TRP A 127 4.90 -8.50 4.56
CA TRP A 127 3.99 -7.68 3.78
C TRP A 127 4.43 -6.21 3.82
N VAL A 128 4.76 -5.67 2.66
CA VAL A 128 5.17 -4.28 2.47
C VAL A 128 3.97 -3.43 2.09
N THR A 129 3.82 -2.29 2.77
CA THR A 129 2.70 -1.34 2.56
C THR A 129 3.20 0.10 2.41
N GLY A 130 2.38 0.95 1.79
CA GLY A 130 2.63 2.39 1.63
C GLY A 130 2.12 3.25 2.78
N VAL A 131 1.93 2.70 3.99
CA VAL A 131 1.45 3.47 5.14
C VAL A 131 2.48 4.53 5.54
N ARG A 132 2.02 5.78 5.71
CA ARG A 132 2.80 6.89 6.25
C ARG A 132 2.12 7.45 7.50
N ARG A 133 2.90 7.93 8.47
CA ARG A 133 2.39 8.51 9.73
C ARG A 133 1.56 9.77 9.50
N VAL A 134 1.93 10.55 8.50
CA VAL A 134 1.25 11.82 8.15
C VAL A 134 -0.11 11.61 7.46
N ASP A 135 -0.49 10.38 7.11
CA ASP A 135 -1.74 10.12 6.40
C ASP A 135 -2.99 10.08 7.29
N GLY A 136 -2.83 10.17 8.60
CA GLY A 136 -3.95 10.29 9.52
C GLY A 136 -3.65 9.83 10.94
N PRO A 137 -4.51 10.18 11.91
CA PRO A 137 -4.31 9.87 13.31
C PRO A 137 -4.15 8.38 13.62
N THR A 138 -4.88 7.52 12.89
CA THR A 138 -4.81 6.05 13.04
C THR A 138 -3.45 5.48 12.66
N ARG A 139 -2.65 6.24 11.92
CA ARG A 139 -1.33 5.84 11.39
C ARG A 139 -0.16 6.54 12.08
N ALA A 140 -0.42 7.55 12.92
CA ALA A 140 0.61 8.43 13.50
C ALA A 140 1.76 7.68 14.20
N ASN A 141 1.48 6.49 14.73
CA ASN A 141 2.47 5.65 15.41
C ASN A 141 2.83 4.38 14.61
N ALA A 142 2.55 4.33 13.31
CA ALA A 142 2.88 3.16 12.50
C ALA A 142 4.41 2.91 12.52
N PRO A 143 4.89 1.73 12.95
CA PRO A 143 6.31 1.41 12.92
C PRO A 143 6.77 1.16 11.49
N VAL A 144 8.05 1.37 11.21
CA VAL A 144 8.67 0.99 9.93
C VAL A 144 8.59 -0.51 9.70
N ALA A 145 8.78 -1.30 10.74
CA ALA A 145 8.55 -2.75 10.69
C ALA A 145 8.03 -3.26 12.04
N SER A 146 7.11 -4.23 12.00
CA SER A 146 6.58 -4.90 13.19
C SER A 146 6.02 -6.27 12.84
N TYR A 147 5.98 -7.18 13.82
CA TYR A 147 5.24 -8.43 13.66
C TYR A 147 3.73 -8.16 13.77
N ASP A 148 2.99 -8.51 12.74
CA ASP A 148 1.52 -8.46 12.71
C ASP A 148 0.99 -9.79 13.26
N ILE A 149 0.54 -9.77 14.51
CA ILE A 149 0.04 -10.97 15.21
C ILE A 149 -1.20 -11.52 14.51
N GLY A 150 -2.08 -10.65 14.03
CA GLY A 150 -3.34 -11.04 13.40
C GLY A 150 -3.13 -11.77 12.07
N ARG A 151 -2.07 -11.42 11.33
CA ARG A 151 -1.74 -12.00 10.03
C ARG A 151 -0.61 -13.02 10.08
N GLY A 152 0.13 -13.09 11.19
CA GLY A 152 1.22 -14.05 11.37
C GLY A 152 2.46 -13.79 10.52
N LEU A 153 2.71 -12.54 10.14
CA LEU A 153 3.84 -12.13 9.30
C LEU A 153 4.45 -10.81 9.76
N VAL A 154 5.60 -10.42 9.18
CA VAL A 154 6.17 -9.09 9.46
C VAL A 154 5.56 -8.06 8.51
N LYS A 155 4.95 -7.02 9.07
CA LYS A 155 4.44 -5.87 8.32
C LYS A 155 5.55 -4.82 8.22
N ILE A 156 5.79 -4.30 7.02
CA ILE A 156 6.85 -3.35 6.71
C ILE A 156 6.23 -2.12 6.04
N ASN A 157 6.48 -0.96 6.60
CA ASN A 157 6.02 0.34 6.12
C ASN A 157 7.26 1.21 5.81
N PRO A 158 7.96 0.99 4.70
CA PRO A 158 9.23 1.66 4.44
C PRO A 158 9.09 3.18 4.33
N LEU A 159 7.90 3.66 3.97
CA LEU A 159 7.59 5.09 3.86
C LEU A 159 6.98 5.68 5.13
N ALA A 160 6.95 4.94 6.27
CA ALA A 160 6.25 5.38 7.49
C ALA A 160 6.65 6.78 7.96
N THR A 161 7.91 7.15 7.82
CA THR A 161 8.48 8.44 8.26
C THR A 161 8.43 9.53 7.19
N PHE A 162 8.07 9.20 5.93
CA PHE A 162 8.05 10.16 4.83
C PHE A 162 6.91 11.17 4.99
N THR A 163 7.29 12.45 4.89
CA THR A 163 6.35 13.57 4.77
C THR A 163 5.84 13.72 3.33
N ASP A 164 4.89 14.62 3.11
CA ASP A 164 4.44 14.96 1.76
C ASP A 164 5.55 15.64 0.95
N ASP A 165 6.43 16.43 1.61
CA ASP A 165 7.60 17.04 0.98
C ASP A 165 8.64 15.99 0.57
N ASP A 166 8.86 14.95 1.39
CA ASP A 166 9.76 13.85 1.05
C ASP A 166 9.24 13.06 -0.17
N MET A 167 7.93 12.80 -0.22
CA MET A 167 7.30 12.16 -1.38
C MET A 167 7.49 12.99 -2.64
N ALA A 168 7.19 14.30 -2.59
CA ALA A 168 7.32 15.20 -3.71
C ALA A 168 8.79 15.37 -4.16
N LEU A 169 9.73 15.38 -3.22
CA LEU A 169 11.16 15.40 -3.52
C LEU A 169 11.60 14.13 -4.21
N TYR A 170 11.18 12.97 -3.69
CA TYR A 170 11.51 11.67 -4.28
C TYR A 170 10.96 11.54 -5.71
N GLU A 171 9.70 11.91 -5.95
CA GLU A 171 9.10 11.92 -7.29
C GLU A 171 9.93 12.76 -8.28
N ARG A 172 10.34 13.98 -7.88
CA ARG A 172 11.15 14.86 -8.73
C ARG A 172 12.54 14.31 -8.99
N LEU A 173 13.22 13.77 -7.98
CA LEU A 173 14.58 13.24 -8.12
C LEU A 173 14.65 12.04 -9.06
N HIS A 174 13.58 11.24 -9.10
CA HIS A 174 13.51 10.03 -9.92
C HIS A 174 12.66 10.19 -11.18
N ASP A 175 12.22 11.41 -11.49
CA ASP A 175 11.35 11.71 -12.65
C ASP A 175 10.15 10.75 -12.73
N LEU A 176 9.47 10.54 -11.59
CA LEU A 176 8.34 9.63 -11.53
C LEU A 176 7.06 10.27 -12.08
N PRO A 177 6.27 9.51 -12.85
CA PRO A 177 4.98 9.98 -13.31
C PRO A 177 4.01 10.06 -12.12
N ARG A 178 3.00 10.91 -12.26
CA ARG A 178 1.92 11.07 -11.28
C ARG A 178 0.63 10.45 -11.77
N ASN A 179 -0.18 9.97 -10.83
CA ASN A 179 -1.54 9.55 -11.16
C ASN A 179 -2.33 10.77 -11.67
N PRO A 180 -3.02 10.68 -12.83
CA PRO A 180 -3.74 11.81 -13.40
C PRO A 180 -4.81 12.42 -12.50
N LEU A 181 -5.33 11.67 -11.53
CA LEU A 181 -6.31 12.15 -10.56
C LEU A 181 -5.70 13.16 -9.57
N SER A 182 -4.39 13.08 -9.30
CA SER A 182 -3.71 14.03 -8.40
C SER A 182 -3.87 15.48 -8.88
N GLU A 183 -3.81 15.69 -10.19
CA GLU A 183 -3.99 17.02 -10.80
C GLU A 183 -5.46 17.47 -10.88
N ARG A 184 -6.39 16.54 -10.62
CA ARG A 184 -7.85 16.80 -10.63
C ARG A 184 -8.42 16.96 -9.24
N GLY A 185 -7.56 17.22 -8.23
CA GLY A 185 -7.99 17.47 -6.86
C GLY A 185 -8.26 16.23 -6.03
N TYR A 186 -7.64 15.09 -6.36
CA TYR A 186 -7.70 13.86 -5.58
C TYR A 186 -6.35 13.61 -4.87
N PRO A 187 -6.08 14.23 -3.72
CA PRO A 187 -4.83 14.03 -2.97
C PRO A 187 -4.79 12.68 -2.24
N SER A 188 -5.91 11.96 -2.17
CA SER A 188 -5.98 10.57 -1.71
C SER A 188 -6.98 9.80 -2.58
N ILE A 189 -6.52 8.71 -3.17
CA ILE A 189 -7.26 7.94 -4.17
C ILE A 189 -7.67 6.58 -3.61
N GLY A 190 -8.93 6.20 -3.83
CA GLY A 190 -9.46 4.88 -3.47
C GLY A 190 -10.42 4.35 -4.53
N CYS A 191 -11.50 3.69 -4.09
CA CYS A 191 -12.58 3.29 -4.99
C CYS A 191 -13.38 4.52 -5.45
N TRP A 192 -13.74 4.59 -6.74
CA TRP A 192 -14.47 5.74 -7.29
C TRP A 192 -15.80 6.05 -6.56
N PRO A 193 -16.59 5.05 -6.06
CA PRO A 193 -17.82 5.37 -5.34
C PRO A 193 -17.57 6.00 -3.96
N CYS A 194 -16.36 5.81 -3.40
CA CYS A 194 -16.01 6.23 -2.04
C CYS A 194 -14.96 7.34 -2.02
N THR A 195 -14.72 8.00 -3.17
CA THR A 195 -13.68 9.03 -3.26
C THR A 195 -14.17 10.19 -4.13
N ARG A 196 -14.14 11.41 -3.58
CA ARG A 196 -14.38 12.65 -4.29
C ARG A 196 -13.13 13.54 -4.29
N PRO A 197 -13.02 14.52 -5.18
CA PRO A 197 -12.00 15.54 -5.06
C PRO A 197 -12.21 16.35 -3.77
N VAL A 198 -11.15 16.96 -3.25
CA VAL A 198 -11.20 17.84 -2.08
C VAL A 198 -11.14 19.29 -2.51
N ALA A 199 -11.80 20.16 -1.74
CA ALA A 199 -11.74 21.60 -1.94
C ALA A 199 -10.41 22.16 -1.37
N PRO A 200 -9.94 23.32 -1.84
CA PRO A 200 -8.78 23.98 -1.27
C PRO A 200 -8.95 24.21 0.25
N GLY A 201 -7.98 23.74 1.04
CA GLY A 201 -7.98 23.87 2.50
C GLY A 201 -8.67 22.70 3.24
N GLU A 202 -9.32 21.77 2.55
CA GLU A 202 -9.77 20.51 3.18
C GLU A 202 -8.58 19.59 3.48
N ASP A 203 -8.75 18.73 4.50
CA ASP A 203 -7.81 17.63 4.74
C ASP A 203 -7.67 16.74 3.49
N LYS A 204 -6.45 16.26 3.23
CA LYS A 204 -6.15 15.45 2.03
C LYS A 204 -7.01 14.18 1.92
N ARG A 205 -7.54 13.66 3.03
CA ARG A 205 -8.41 12.49 3.06
C ARG A 205 -9.90 12.82 3.21
N ALA A 206 -10.27 14.10 3.29
CA ALA A 206 -11.68 14.52 3.41
C ALA A 206 -12.56 14.03 2.25
N GLY A 207 -11.97 13.71 1.10
CA GLY A 207 -12.64 13.10 -0.03
C GLY A 207 -12.95 11.61 0.13
N ARG A 208 -12.35 10.92 1.13
CA ARG A 208 -12.52 9.47 1.35
C ARG A 208 -13.74 9.22 2.24
N TRP A 209 -14.66 8.36 1.77
CA TRP A 209 -15.93 8.04 2.46
C TRP A 209 -16.70 9.28 2.93
N ALA A 210 -16.67 10.37 2.13
CA ALA A 210 -17.33 11.61 2.48
C ALA A 210 -18.81 11.37 2.84
N GLY A 211 -19.24 11.94 3.98
CA GLY A 211 -20.59 11.74 4.51
C GLY A 211 -20.75 10.50 5.41
N SER A 212 -19.67 9.82 5.78
CA SER A 212 -19.69 8.75 6.78
C SER A 212 -18.56 8.93 7.82
N ASP A 213 -18.68 8.29 8.97
CA ASP A 213 -17.68 8.30 10.04
C ASP A 213 -16.47 7.37 9.73
N LYS A 214 -16.46 6.74 8.57
CA LYS A 214 -15.42 5.80 8.18
C LYS A 214 -14.13 6.53 7.82
N THR A 215 -13.02 6.13 8.43
CA THR A 215 -11.68 6.71 8.20
C THR A 215 -10.71 5.73 7.54
N GLU A 216 -10.95 4.41 7.68
CA GLU A 216 -10.07 3.36 7.15
C GLU A 216 -10.85 2.22 6.50
N CYS A 217 -10.22 1.56 5.54
CA CYS A 217 -10.83 0.46 4.78
C CYS A 217 -10.68 -0.93 5.45
N GLY A 218 -10.02 -1.00 6.60
CA GLY A 218 -9.79 -2.26 7.31
C GLY A 218 -8.50 -3.01 6.92
N LEU A 219 -7.76 -2.57 5.90
CA LEU A 219 -6.51 -3.24 5.50
C LEU A 219 -5.40 -3.12 6.56
N HIS A 220 -5.39 -2.03 7.32
CA HIS A 220 -4.29 -1.70 8.23
C HIS A 220 -4.70 -1.69 9.71
N LEU A 221 -5.91 -2.21 10.01
CA LEU A 221 -6.43 -2.38 11.36
C LEU A 221 -5.96 -3.71 11.96
#